data_cdb5e1c2eae4ef09f9241bd2e6e5ede3
#
_entry.id   cdb5e1c2eae4ef09f9241bd2e6e5ede3
#
_cell.length_a   1.000
_cell.length_b   1.000
_cell.length_c   1.000
_cell.angle_alpha   90.00
_cell.angle_beta   90.00
_cell.angle_gamma   90.00
#
_symmetry.space_group_name_H-M   'P 1'
#
loop_
_entity.id
_entity.type
_entity.pdbx_description
1 polymer ?
#
loop_
_entity_poly.entity_id
_entity_poly.type
_entity_poly.pdbx_seq_one_letter_code
_entity_poly.pdbx_strand_id
1 'polypeptide(L)' 'MYPNPVVDGTLYISTELNAERNVQVYDLLGKQVLNVTTSNEAINISSLNTGLYVVKIIEGGNSATVKLAVK' A
#
# COMPACT_ATOMS: atom_id res chain seq x y z
N MET A 1 -2.06 8.59 0.24
CA MET A 1 -1.06 7.62 -0.23
C MET A 1 -0.18 8.27 -1.27
N TYR A 2 1.09 8.28 -1.06
CA TYR A 2 2.03 8.91 -1.97
C TYR A 2 3.44 8.32 -1.80
N PRO A 3 4.35 8.52 -2.74
CA PRO A 3 4.11 9.07 -4.08
C PRO A 3 3.41 8.04 -4.96
N ASN A 4 2.75 8.51 -5.99
CA ASN A 4 2.14 7.65 -6.98
C ASN A 4 2.40 8.27 -8.34
N PRO A 5 3.36 7.75 -9.14
CA PRO A 5 4.02 6.46 -8.97
C PRO A 5 5.14 6.45 -7.92
N VAL A 6 5.40 5.26 -7.38
CA VAL A 6 6.49 5.04 -6.44
C VAL A 6 7.76 4.76 -7.24
N VAL A 7 8.85 5.48 -6.91
CA VAL A 7 10.11 5.37 -7.65
C VAL A 7 11.31 4.98 -6.78
N ASP A 8 11.15 5.02 -5.44
CA ASP A 8 12.26 4.75 -4.51
C ASP A 8 12.02 3.56 -3.60
N GLY A 9 10.96 2.80 -3.86
CA GLY A 9 10.66 1.61 -3.07
C GLY A 9 9.95 1.88 -1.75
N THR A 10 9.55 3.11 -1.48
CA THR A 10 8.83 3.46 -0.25
C THR A 10 7.50 4.11 -0.60
N LEU A 11 6.43 3.55 -0.03
CA LEU A 11 5.08 4.09 -0.13
C LEU A 11 4.69 4.69 1.21
N TYR A 12 4.14 5.89 1.19
CA TYR A 12 3.67 6.56 2.40
C TYR A 12 2.16 6.58 2.43
N ILE A 13 1.60 6.14 3.56
CA ILE A 13 0.16 6.12 3.78
C ILE A 13 -0.13 6.95 5.01
N SER A 14 -0.89 8.03 4.83
CA SER A 14 -1.28 8.91 5.92
C SER A 14 -2.80 8.81 6.11
N THR A 15 -3.22 8.59 7.35
CA THR A 15 -4.63 8.53 7.70
C THR A 15 -4.92 9.48 8.85
N GLU A 16 -6.17 9.90 8.99
CA GLU A 16 -6.57 10.82 10.06
C GLU A 16 -6.37 10.22 11.45
N LEU A 17 -6.65 8.93 11.60
CA LEU A 17 -6.55 8.25 12.88
C LEU A 17 -5.12 7.92 13.26
N ASN A 18 -4.25 7.80 12.28
CA ASN A 18 -2.87 7.37 12.46
C ASN A 18 -2.75 6.12 13.35
N ALA A 19 -3.74 5.23 13.25
CA ALA A 19 -3.82 4.00 14.01
C ALA A 19 -3.19 2.86 13.24
N GLU A 20 -3.05 1.71 13.90
CA GLU A 20 -2.58 0.50 13.23
C GLU A 20 -3.53 0.14 12.09
N ARG A 21 -2.95 -0.20 10.96
CA ARG A 21 -3.70 -0.52 9.75
C ARG A 21 -3.09 -1.73 9.06
N ASN A 22 -3.95 -2.45 8.34
CA ASN A 22 -3.51 -3.56 7.49
C ASN A 22 -3.44 -3.07 6.04
N VAL A 23 -2.29 -3.25 5.42
CA VAL A 23 -2.06 -2.86 4.04
C VAL A 23 -1.84 -4.12 3.22
N GLN A 24 -2.67 -4.32 2.23
CA GLN A 24 -2.62 -5.47 1.32
C GLN A 24 -2.41 -4.96 -0.10
N VAL A 25 -1.41 -5.51 -0.78
CA VAL A 25 -1.12 -5.12 -2.16
C VAL A 25 -1.36 -6.33 -3.06
N TYR A 26 -2.12 -6.11 -4.13
CA TYR A 26 -2.47 -7.15 -5.10
C TYR A 26 -1.96 -6.75 -6.48
N ASP A 27 -1.50 -7.72 -7.26
CA ASP A 27 -1.19 -7.49 -8.67
C ASP A 27 -2.49 -7.46 -9.48
N LEU A 28 -2.37 -7.21 -10.79
CA LEU A 28 -3.56 -7.11 -11.65
C LEU A 28 -4.27 -8.43 -11.87
N LEU A 29 -3.62 -9.55 -11.52
CA LEU A 29 -4.23 -10.87 -11.60
C LEU A 29 -4.99 -11.23 -10.32
N GLY A 30 -4.94 -10.34 -9.31
CA GLY A 30 -5.60 -10.56 -8.03
C GLY A 30 -4.77 -11.31 -7.02
N LYS A 31 -3.50 -11.56 -7.31
CA LYS A 31 -2.61 -12.25 -6.38
C LYS A 31 -2.09 -11.25 -5.33
N GLN A 32 -2.19 -11.62 -4.05
CA GLN A 32 -1.63 -10.80 -2.98
C GLN A 32 -0.11 -10.91 -2.99
N VAL A 33 0.56 -9.78 -3.15
CA VAL A 33 2.03 -9.73 -3.22
C VAL A 33 2.65 -9.09 -2.00
N LEU A 34 1.85 -8.45 -1.15
CA LEU A 34 2.31 -7.85 0.09
C LEU A 34 1.15 -7.79 1.08
N ASN A 35 1.46 -8.04 2.36
CA ASN A 35 0.50 -7.91 3.44
C ASN A 35 1.28 -7.48 4.68
N VAL A 36 0.99 -6.29 5.19
CA VAL A 36 1.68 -5.75 6.36
C VAL A 36 0.69 -5.04 7.26
N THR A 37 0.86 -5.19 8.57
CA THR A 37 0.06 -4.49 9.57
C THR A 37 1.02 -3.58 10.35
N THR A 38 0.75 -2.28 10.33
CA THR A 38 1.64 -1.31 10.93
C THR A 38 0.93 -0.01 11.26
N SER A 39 1.46 0.73 12.22
CA SER A 39 1.05 2.10 12.51
C SER A 39 1.99 3.12 11.86
N ASN A 40 3.08 2.67 11.23
CA ASN A 40 3.99 3.55 10.51
C ASN A 40 3.36 4.02 9.21
N GLU A 41 3.72 5.25 8.80
CA GLU A 41 3.28 5.77 7.52
C GLU A 41 4.09 5.18 6.35
N ALA A 42 5.35 4.84 6.58
CA ALA A 42 6.25 4.35 5.53
C ALA A 42 6.12 2.83 5.37
N ILE A 43 5.84 2.40 4.16
CA ILE A 43 5.71 1.00 3.80
C ILE A 43 6.81 0.67 2.79
N ASN A 44 7.62 -0.34 3.09
CA ASN A 44 8.67 -0.78 2.18
C ASN A 44 8.06 -1.68 1.10
N ILE A 45 8.10 -1.22 -0.14
CA ILE A 45 7.62 -1.98 -1.28
C ILE A 45 8.72 -2.25 -2.30
N SER A 46 9.97 -2.19 -1.86
CA SER A 46 11.12 -2.38 -2.76
C SER A 46 11.17 -3.78 -3.39
N SER A 47 10.45 -4.74 -2.82
CA SER A 47 10.38 -6.09 -3.39
C SER A 47 9.41 -6.20 -4.57
N LEU A 48 8.61 -5.17 -4.83
CA LEU A 48 7.63 -5.19 -5.92
C LEU A 48 8.30 -4.77 -7.23
N ASN A 49 8.01 -5.52 -8.28
CA ASN A 49 8.49 -5.19 -9.62
C ASN A 49 7.74 -3.99 -10.19
N THR A 50 8.34 -3.35 -11.19
CA THR A 50 7.67 -2.29 -11.94
C THR A 50 6.34 -2.79 -12.47
N GLY A 51 5.28 -2.03 -12.24
CA GLY A 51 3.96 -2.40 -12.71
C GLY A 51 2.85 -1.68 -11.97
N LEU A 52 1.62 -2.13 -12.26
CA LEU A 52 0.41 -1.60 -11.64
C LEU A 52 -0.12 -2.57 -10.60
N TYR A 53 -0.57 -2.03 -9.48
CA TYR A 53 -1.06 -2.80 -8.34
C TYR A 53 -2.33 -2.17 -7.79
N VAL A 54 -3.04 -2.94 -6.98
CA VAL A 54 -4.19 -2.46 -6.20
C VAL A 54 -3.81 -2.58 -4.73
N VAL A 55 -3.95 -1.49 -3.99
CA VAL A 55 -3.65 -1.45 -2.56
C VAL A 55 -4.95 -1.34 -1.79
N LYS A 56 -5.15 -2.27 -0.86
CA LYS A 56 -6.29 -2.25 0.06
C LYS A 56 -5.79 -1.90 1.45
N ILE A 57 -6.37 -0.88 2.05
CA ILE A 57 -5.99 -0.38 3.37
C ILE A 57 -7.19 -0.55 4.30
N ILE A 58 -6.97 -1.25 5.41
CA ILE A 58 -8.00 -1.48 6.41
C ILE A 58 -7.53 -0.87 7.72
N GLU A 59 -8.30 0.10 8.24
CA GLU A 59 -7.99 0.76 9.51
C GLU A 59 -9.29 0.87 10.30
N GLY A 60 -9.32 0.23 11.48
CA GLY A 60 -10.54 0.15 12.26
C GLY A 60 -11.64 -0.52 11.47
N GLY A 61 -12.81 0.08 11.42
CA GLY A 61 -13.93 -0.42 10.61
C GLY A 61 -13.96 0.11 9.18
N ASN A 62 -12.92 0.84 8.76
CA ASN A 62 -12.87 1.48 7.45
C ASN A 62 -11.92 0.76 6.52
N SER A 63 -12.25 0.77 5.23
CA SER A 63 -11.37 0.24 4.20
C SER A 63 -11.34 1.17 3.00
N ALA A 64 -10.21 1.19 2.31
CA ALA A 64 -10.04 1.96 1.09
C ALA A 64 -9.26 1.12 0.09
N THR A 65 -9.55 1.30 -1.19
CA THR A 65 -8.86 0.63 -2.27
C THR A 65 -8.33 1.68 -3.23
N VAL A 66 -7.03 1.64 -3.51
CA VAL A 66 -6.35 2.65 -4.32
C VAL A 66 -5.47 1.95 -5.35
N LYS A 67 -5.40 2.51 -6.55
CA LYS A 67 -4.48 2.03 -7.58
C LYS A 67 -3.08 2.57 -7.29
N LEU A 68 -2.07 1.74 -7.52
CA LEU A 68 -0.68 2.08 -7.28
C LEU A 68 0.15 1.76 -8.51
N ALA A 69 1.01 2.69 -8.91
CA ALA A 69 2.01 2.46 -9.94
C ALA A 69 3.39 2.40 -9.29
N VAL A 70 4.17 1.38 -9.64
CA VAL A 70 5.55 1.21 -9.19
C VAL A 70 6.45 1.32 -10.41
N LYS A 71 7.40 2.20 -10.34
CA LYS A 71 8.36 2.42 -11.43
C LYS A 71 9.77 2.02 -11.04
#